data_6ae035a34a3639421737d5b24041dbe4
#
_entry.id   6ae035a34a3639421737d5b24041dbe4
#
_cell.length_a   1.000
_cell.length_b   1.000
_cell.length_c   1.000
_cell.angle_alpha   90.00
_cell.angle_beta   90.00
_cell.angle_gamma   90.00
#
_symmetry.space_group_name_H-M   'P 1'
#
loop_
_entity.id
_entity.type
_entity.pdbx_description
1 polymer ?
#
loop_
_entity_poly.entity_id
_entity_poly.type
_entity_poly.pdbx_seq_one_letter_code
_entity_poly.pdbx_strand_id
1 'polypeptide(L)'
;MQRREFLKTSLVASAAAVATTTAMAQTPNAKSTSDREFYELRQYHLRQGPMLKRFDDFYKDVAVPAWNRAGVSTVGVFDVMIGPDQPTKYVLLPFKSWDAMNVAREKFEADEAVLKSDFANLPPTDPGYIRKESSVLLAFTGIPKLEIPPQVAEKKSRLFELRTYEAHSRKANKKKVEMFNVGEIDIFRRCGLRPVFFGEGLIGSNLPKLTYMLVFDDMAARDKNWGTFGPDPEWKKLSTTPGYTNAEILTNITSVFLRPTGYSQI
;
A
#
# COMPACT_ATOMS: atom_id res chain seq x y z
N MET A 1 -43.62 -11.11 -43.15
CA MET A 1 -43.70 -12.42 -43.80
C MET A 1 -42.28 -12.85 -44.08
N GLN A 2 -41.67 -13.92 -43.68
CA GLN A 2 -42.00 -15.10 -42.89
C GLN A 2 -40.74 -15.51 -42.10
N ARG A 3 -40.95 -15.90 -40.88
CA ARG A 3 -40.03 -16.69 -40.05
C ARG A 3 -40.07 -18.15 -40.49
N ARG A 4 -39.00 -18.87 -40.11
CA ARG A 4 -38.85 -20.35 -40.09
C ARG A 4 -38.25 -20.95 -41.36
N GLU A 5 -37.03 -21.51 -41.16
CA GLU A 5 -36.71 -22.93 -40.99
C GLU A 5 -35.19 -23.13 -41.16
N PHE A 6 -34.51 -23.51 -40.14
CA PHE A 6 -33.28 -24.29 -40.25
C PHE A 6 -33.11 -25.13 -38.98
N LEU A 7 -33.79 -26.22 -38.95
CA LEU A 7 -33.52 -27.33 -38.07
C LEU A 7 -33.59 -28.62 -38.89
N LYS A 8 -32.58 -29.47 -38.71
CA LYS A 8 -32.42 -30.87 -39.13
C LYS A 8 -31.44 -31.08 -40.30
N THR A 9 -30.22 -31.48 -39.94
CA THR A 9 -29.73 -32.77 -40.42
C THR A 9 -28.59 -33.25 -39.52
N SER A 10 -28.83 -34.31 -38.76
CA SER A 10 -27.86 -35.12 -38.07
C SER A 10 -27.13 -35.97 -39.09
N LEU A 11 -25.81 -36.06 -39.02
CA LEU A 11 -25.04 -37.17 -39.59
C LEU A 11 -23.87 -37.52 -38.67
N VAL A 12 -23.92 -38.75 -38.15
CA VAL A 12 -22.89 -39.45 -37.42
C VAL A 12 -21.71 -39.78 -38.33
N ALA A 13 -20.52 -39.44 -37.92
CA ALA A 13 -19.31 -40.05 -38.44
C ALA A 13 -18.31 -40.26 -37.31
N SER A 14 -18.12 -41.49 -36.96
CA SER A 14 -17.07 -41.99 -36.07
C SER A 14 -15.71 -41.92 -36.80
N ALA A 15 -14.70 -41.34 -36.13
CA ALA A 15 -13.30 -41.63 -36.51
C ALA A 15 -12.36 -41.34 -35.32
N ALA A 16 -11.72 -42.39 -34.94
CA ALA A 16 -10.42 -42.61 -34.29
C ALA A 16 -9.75 -41.47 -33.50
N ALA A 17 -9.59 -41.69 -32.23
CA ALA A 17 -8.75 -40.94 -31.28
C ALA A 17 -7.26 -41.19 -31.62
N VAL A 18 -6.53 -40.15 -32.04
CA VAL A 18 -5.08 -40.05 -31.93
C VAL A 18 -4.81 -39.19 -30.71
N ALA A 19 -4.34 -39.80 -29.62
CA ALA A 19 -3.87 -39.08 -28.44
C ALA A 19 -2.50 -38.46 -28.73
N THR A 20 -2.49 -37.19 -29.08
CA THR A 20 -1.30 -36.33 -29.01
C THR A 20 -1.22 -35.75 -27.62
N THR A 21 -0.35 -36.30 -26.78
CA THR A 21 0.06 -35.72 -25.50
C THR A 21 0.84 -34.45 -25.77
N THR A 22 0.15 -33.32 -25.82
CA THR A 22 0.77 -32.01 -25.76
C THR A 22 1.23 -31.80 -24.30
N ALA A 23 2.53 -31.89 -24.07
CA ALA A 23 3.15 -31.43 -22.83
C ALA A 23 2.83 -29.93 -22.66
N MET A 24 1.88 -29.61 -21.79
CA MET A 24 1.67 -28.23 -21.35
C MET A 24 2.92 -27.82 -20.58
N ALA A 25 3.70 -26.94 -21.17
CA ALA A 25 4.72 -26.20 -20.45
C ALA A 25 4.05 -25.48 -19.27
N GLN A 26 4.39 -25.89 -18.06
CA GLN A 26 3.95 -25.21 -16.85
C GLN A 26 4.52 -23.79 -16.88
N THR A 27 3.66 -22.81 -17.12
CA THR A 27 3.96 -21.40 -16.85
C THR A 27 4.40 -21.29 -15.39
N PRO A 28 5.49 -20.54 -15.09
CA PRO A 28 5.92 -20.36 -13.71
C PRO A 28 4.75 -19.80 -12.89
N ASN A 29 4.45 -20.47 -11.79
CA ASN A 29 3.38 -20.18 -10.85
C ASN A 29 3.39 -18.71 -10.48
N ALA A 30 2.50 -17.92 -11.08
CA ALA A 30 2.20 -16.58 -10.58
C ALA A 30 1.70 -16.78 -9.15
N LYS A 31 2.51 -16.35 -8.15
CA LYS A 31 2.11 -16.37 -6.74
C LYS A 31 0.70 -15.83 -6.66
N SER A 32 -0.21 -16.64 -6.17
CA SER A 32 -1.65 -16.38 -6.05
C SER A 32 -1.87 -15.00 -5.43
N THR A 33 -2.85 -14.24 -5.93
CA THR A 33 -3.29 -12.98 -5.32
C THR A 33 -3.77 -13.15 -3.88
N SER A 34 -4.01 -14.40 -3.44
CA SER A 34 -4.48 -14.77 -2.10
C SER A 34 -3.48 -14.51 -0.96
N ASP A 35 -2.19 -14.29 -1.25
CA ASP A 35 -1.16 -14.07 -0.22
C ASP A 35 -0.77 -12.61 -0.02
N ARG A 36 -1.27 -11.69 -0.85
CA ARG A 36 -0.92 -10.26 -0.79
C ARG A 36 -1.88 -9.50 0.10
N GLU A 37 -1.31 -8.70 1.00
CA GLU A 37 -2.08 -7.78 1.83
C GLU A 37 -2.66 -6.62 1.04
N PHE A 38 -3.75 -6.07 1.57
CA PHE A 38 -4.31 -4.78 1.20
C PHE A 38 -3.93 -3.76 2.28
N TYR A 39 -3.60 -2.57 1.86
CA TYR A 39 -3.31 -1.47 2.78
C TYR A 39 -4.34 -0.36 2.61
N GLU A 40 -4.95 0.09 3.70
CA GLU A 40 -5.63 1.37 3.72
C GLU A 40 -4.67 2.40 4.29
N LEU A 41 -4.30 3.38 3.48
CA LEU A 41 -3.50 4.52 3.87
C LEU A 41 -4.41 5.74 3.98
N ARG A 42 -4.61 6.21 5.21
CA ARG A 42 -5.46 7.37 5.53
C ARG A 42 -4.60 8.60 5.78
N GLN A 43 -5.10 9.75 5.37
CA GLN A 43 -4.54 11.06 5.70
C GLN A 43 -5.62 11.86 6.44
N TYR A 44 -5.29 12.34 7.63
CA TYR A 44 -6.15 13.21 8.41
C TYR A 44 -5.55 14.60 8.47
N HIS A 45 -6.20 15.56 7.81
CA HIS A 45 -5.82 16.96 7.86
C HIS A 45 -6.42 17.59 9.11
N LEU A 46 -5.58 18.21 9.91
CA LEU A 46 -5.93 18.72 11.24
C LEU A 46 -5.65 20.22 11.33
N ARG A 47 -6.12 20.83 12.40
CA ARG A 47 -5.71 22.18 12.82
C ARG A 47 -4.73 22.09 13.98
N GLN A 48 -3.85 23.07 14.09
CA GLN A 48 -3.02 23.24 15.28
C GLN A 48 -3.88 23.42 16.54
N GLY A 49 -3.32 22.99 17.68
CA GLY A 49 -3.98 23.16 18.98
C GLY A 49 -4.82 21.96 19.42
N PRO A 50 -6.01 22.15 20.04
CA PRO A 50 -6.76 21.08 20.71
C PRO A 50 -7.16 19.91 19.82
N MET A 51 -7.34 20.14 18.50
CA MET A 51 -7.71 19.08 17.55
C MET A 51 -6.63 17.99 17.46
N LEU A 52 -5.34 18.37 17.46
CA LEU A 52 -4.22 17.41 17.46
C LEU A 52 -4.26 16.52 18.70
N LYS A 53 -4.40 17.13 19.87
CA LYS A 53 -4.46 16.37 21.12
C LYS A 53 -5.65 15.42 21.16
N ARG A 54 -6.83 15.85 20.75
CA ARG A 54 -8.03 14.99 20.68
C ARG A 54 -7.84 13.83 19.71
N PHE A 55 -7.20 14.08 18.57
CA PHE A 55 -6.88 13.01 17.60
C PHE A 55 -5.93 11.98 18.24
N ASP A 56 -4.85 12.44 18.87
CA ASP A 56 -3.86 11.56 19.49
C ASP A 56 -4.46 10.76 20.65
N ASP A 57 -5.23 11.39 21.55
CA ASP A 57 -5.93 10.72 22.65
C ASP A 57 -6.89 9.64 22.11
N PHE A 58 -7.71 9.97 21.11
CA PHE A 58 -8.64 9.02 20.49
C PHE A 58 -7.90 7.85 19.83
N TYR A 59 -6.87 8.14 19.01
CA TYR A 59 -6.15 7.06 18.35
C TYR A 59 -5.40 6.17 19.32
N LYS A 60 -4.75 6.75 20.31
CA LYS A 60 -4.00 6.02 21.33
C LYS A 60 -4.90 5.13 22.19
N ASP A 61 -5.96 5.71 22.75
CA ASP A 61 -6.71 5.09 23.82
C ASP A 61 -7.95 4.31 23.33
N VAL A 62 -8.44 4.61 22.12
CA VAL A 62 -9.66 4.02 21.54
C VAL A 62 -9.42 3.36 20.21
N ALA A 63 -8.94 4.11 19.19
CA ALA A 63 -8.95 3.62 17.80
C ALA A 63 -7.97 2.48 17.55
N VAL A 64 -6.71 2.59 18.02
CA VAL A 64 -5.71 1.51 17.84
C VAL A 64 -6.15 0.23 18.55
N PRO A 65 -6.58 0.26 19.83
CA PRO A 65 -7.15 -0.93 20.49
C PRO A 65 -8.37 -1.51 19.75
N ALA A 66 -9.28 -0.66 19.25
CA ALA A 66 -10.47 -1.11 18.52
C ALA A 66 -10.11 -1.78 17.19
N TRP A 67 -9.17 -1.23 16.42
CA TRP A 67 -8.65 -1.88 15.21
C TRP A 67 -8.01 -3.24 15.52
N ASN A 68 -7.25 -3.34 16.63
CA ASN A 68 -6.68 -4.62 17.03
C ASN A 68 -7.79 -5.64 17.36
N ARG A 69 -8.85 -5.26 18.09
CA ARG A 69 -10.03 -6.12 18.31
C ARG A 69 -10.77 -6.48 17.03
N ALA A 70 -10.78 -5.57 16.07
CA ALA A 70 -11.36 -5.82 14.75
C ALA A 70 -10.54 -6.79 13.87
N GLY A 71 -9.33 -7.16 14.30
CA GLY A 71 -8.46 -8.13 13.61
C GLY A 71 -7.31 -7.51 12.81
N VAL A 72 -7.10 -6.20 12.91
CA VAL A 72 -5.92 -5.52 12.37
C VAL A 72 -4.79 -5.62 13.40
N SER A 73 -3.82 -6.51 13.14
CA SER A 73 -2.78 -6.83 14.13
C SER A 73 -1.77 -5.72 14.36
N THR A 74 -1.63 -4.79 13.42
CA THR A 74 -0.60 -3.74 13.45
C THR A 74 -1.18 -2.47 12.83
N VAL A 75 -1.17 -1.38 13.60
CA VAL A 75 -1.67 -0.06 13.17
C VAL A 75 -0.52 0.93 13.18
N GLY A 76 -0.18 1.48 12.01
CA GLY A 76 0.79 2.57 11.89
C GLY A 76 0.10 3.92 12.06
N VAL A 77 0.62 4.78 12.94
CA VAL A 77 0.16 6.16 13.08
C VAL A 77 1.36 7.09 13.08
N PHE A 78 1.35 8.08 12.20
CA PHE A 78 2.52 8.90 11.93
C PHE A 78 2.19 10.39 11.87
N ASP A 79 3.12 11.20 12.38
CA ASP A 79 3.17 12.65 12.16
C ASP A 79 3.93 12.97 10.88
N VAL A 80 3.48 13.95 10.11
CA VAL A 80 4.28 14.54 9.04
C VAL A 80 5.37 15.41 9.66
N MET A 81 6.63 15.10 9.33
CA MET A 81 7.78 15.93 9.69
C MET A 81 8.11 16.95 8.60
N ILE A 82 8.19 16.46 7.35
CA ILE A 82 8.46 17.26 6.17
C ILE A 82 7.49 16.81 5.08
N GLY A 83 6.65 17.69 4.60
CA GLY A 83 5.65 17.38 3.59
C GLY A 83 4.62 18.52 3.47
N PRO A 84 3.69 18.41 2.54
CA PRO A 84 2.60 19.37 2.40
C PRO A 84 1.58 19.24 3.53
N ASP A 85 0.73 20.27 3.70
CA ASP A 85 -0.49 20.25 4.51
C ASP A 85 -0.26 19.83 5.97
N GLN A 86 0.59 20.56 6.69
CA GLN A 86 0.79 20.33 8.13
C GLN A 86 -0.16 21.17 8.98
N PRO A 87 -0.73 20.62 10.07
CA PRO A 87 -0.52 19.27 10.57
C PRO A 87 -1.39 18.22 9.87
N THR A 88 -0.75 17.12 9.46
CA THR A 88 -1.41 15.95 8.89
C THR A 88 -0.92 14.69 9.60
N LYS A 89 -1.84 13.78 9.91
CA LYS A 89 -1.54 12.45 10.43
C LYS A 89 -1.76 11.41 9.33
N TYR A 90 -0.83 10.48 9.20
CA TYR A 90 -1.02 9.29 8.38
C TYR A 90 -1.37 8.09 9.25
N VAL A 91 -2.33 7.27 8.79
CA VAL A 91 -2.68 6.00 9.43
C VAL A 91 -2.60 4.90 8.40
N LEU A 92 -1.84 3.86 8.71
CA LEU A 92 -1.65 2.67 7.87
C LEU A 92 -2.29 1.46 8.52
N LEU A 93 -3.22 0.83 7.81
CA LEU A 93 -3.98 -0.34 8.24
C LEU A 93 -3.74 -1.49 7.24
N PRO A 94 -3.02 -2.56 7.60
CA PRO A 94 -2.85 -3.74 6.76
C PRO A 94 -4.02 -4.72 6.97
N PHE A 95 -4.46 -5.35 5.87
CA PHE A 95 -5.53 -6.35 5.86
C PHE A 95 -5.12 -7.54 5.01
N LYS A 96 -5.46 -8.74 5.46
CA LYS A 96 -5.13 -9.99 4.75
C LYS A 96 -5.88 -10.17 3.42
N SER A 97 -7.04 -9.52 3.27
CA SER A 97 -7.87 -9.56 2.06
C SER A 97 -8.83 -8.38 2.03
N TRP A 98 -9.48 -8.16 0.89
CA TRP A 98 -10.57 -7.19 0.74
C TRP A 98 -11.72 -7.45 1.70
N ASP A 99 -12.13 -8.71 1.85
CA ASP A 99 -13.20 -9.10 2.76
C ASP A 99 -12.82 -8.85 4.22
N ALA A 100 -11.55 -9.17 4.59
CA ALA A 100 -11.04 -8.88 5.92
C ALA A 100 -11.06 -7.38 6.24
N MET A 101 -10.81 -6.52 5.24
CA MET A 101 -10.90 -5.07 5.41
C MET A 101 -12.34 -4.63 5.68
N ASN A 102 -13.32 -5.15 4.95
CA ASN A 102 -14.73 -4.81 5.15
C ASN A 102 -15.23 -5.27 6.53
N VAL A 103 -14.95 -6.52 6.89
CA VAL A 103 -15.30 -7.06 8.21
C VAL A 103 -14.64 -6.27 9.36
N ALA A 104 -13.38 -5.89 9.20
CA ALA A 104 -12.68 -5.10 10.21
C ALA A 104 -13.28 -3.69 10.36
N ARG A 105 -13.69 -3.06 9.26
CA ARG A 105 -14.39 -1.76 9.30
C ARG A 105 -15.72 -1.85 10.04
N GLU A 106 -16.55 -2.84 9.70
CA GLU A 106 -17.83 -3.06 10.39
C GLU A 106 -17.63 -3.28 11.89
N LYS A 107 -16.65 -4.11 12.28
CA LYS A 107 -16.34 -4.34 13.69
C LYS A 107 -15.82 -3.08 14.41
N PHE A 108 -14.98 -2.29 13.74
CA PHE A 108 -14.50 -1.03 14.28
C PHE A 108 -15.64 -0.01 14.49
N GLU A 109 -16.53 0.10 13.52
CA GLU A 109 -17.68 1.01 13.58
C GLU A 109 -18.71 0.60 14.64
N ALA A 110 -18.82 -0.71 14.93
CA ALA A 110 -19.68 -1.27 15.98
C ALA A 110 -18.99 -1.37 17.35
N ASP A 111 -17.70 -1.03 17.46
CA ASP A 111 -16.96 -1.14 18.72
C ASP A 111 -17.50 -0.15 19.77
N GLU A 112 -17.85 -0.67 20.92
CA GLU A 112 -18.49 0.09 22.01
C GLU A 112 -17.63 1.29 22.48
N ALA A 113 -16.31 1.11 22.56
CA ALA A 113 -15.40 2.19 22.95
C ALA A 113 -15.34 3.29 21.87
N VAL A 114 -15.43 2.92 20.59
CA VAL A 114 -15.51 3.88 19.48
C VAL A 114 -16.83 4.66 19.55
N LEU A 115 -17.96 3.96 19.66
CA LEU A 115 -19.30 4.58 19.71
C LEU A 115 -19.48 5.53 20.89
N LYS A 116 -18.90 5.20 22.06
CA LYS A 116 -18.97 6.02 23.27
C LYS A 116 -17.89 7.10 23.35
N SER A 117 -16.94 7.14 22.41
CA SER A 117 -15.86 8.12 22.47
C SER A 117 -16.37 9.54 22.20
N ASP A 118 -15.80 10.51 22.89
CA ASP A 118 -16.07 11.92 22.62
C ASP A 118 -15.75 12.27 21.17
N PHE A 119 -14.70 11.66 20.61
CA PHE A 119 -14.24 11.91 19.23
C PHE A 119 -15.31 11.54 18.18
N ALA A 120 -16.03 10.45 18.39
CA ALA A 120 -17.12 10.02 17.49
C ALA A 120 -18.38 10.91 17.60
N ASN A 121 -18.51 11.61 18.72
CA ASN A 121 -19.70 12.41 19.06
C ASN A 121 -19.45 13.93 19.05
N LEU A 122 -18.34 14.37 18.44
CA LEU A 122 -18.03 15.80 18.32
C LEU A 122 -19.07 16.54 17.46
N PRO A 123 -19.44 17.78 17.83
CA PRO A 123 -20.39 18.56 17.07
C PRO A 123 -19.77 19.04 15.73
N PRO A 124 -20.60 19.30 14.72
CA PRO A 124 -20.12 19.82 13.42
C PRO A 124 -19.34 21.12 13.48
N THR A 125 -19.58 21.91 14.53
CA THR A 125 -18.89 23.19 14.80
C THR A 125 -17.49 23.02 15.35
N ASP A 126 -17.14 21.83 15.87
CA ASP A 126 -15.82 21.53 16.42
C ASP A 126 -15.40 20.09 16.04
N PRO A 127 -15.16 19.80 14.75
CA PRO A 127 -14.92 18.46 14.25
C PRO A 127 -13.55 17.89 14.70
N GLY A 128 -13.43 16.57 14.72
CA GLY A 128 -12.20 15.86 15.09
C GLY A 128 -11.07 15.98 14.08
N TYR A 129 -11.40 16.35 12.83
CA TYR A 129 -10.45 16.59 11.72
C TYR A 129 -11.12 17.51 10.67
N ILE A 130 -10.31 18.16 9.82
CA ILE A 130 -10.81 19.01 8.74
C ILE A 130 -11.27 18.14 7.56
N ARG A 131 -10.43 17.19 7.17
CA ARG A 131 -10.63 16.30 6.03
C ARG A 131 -9.94 14.95 6.29
N LYS A 132 -10.58 13.88 5.87
CA LYS A 132 -9.98 12.55 5.80
C LYS A 132 -9.92 12.10 4.34
N GLU A 133 -8.75 11.69 3.91
CA GLU A 133 -8.54 11.03 2.62
C GLU A 133 -8.13 9.58 2.87
N SER A 134 -8.48 8.70 1.95
CA SER A 134 -8.12 7.27 2.04
C SER A 134 -7.72 6.74 0.67
N SER A 135 -6.65 5.94 0.65
CA SER A 135 -6.24 5.16 -0.51
C SER A 135 -6.17 3.69 -0.14
N VAL A 136 -6.66 2.84 -1.03
CA VAL A 136 -6.51 1.39 -0.90
C VAL A 136 -5.45 0.92 -1.89
N LEU A 137 -4.47 0.19 -1.36
CA LEU A 137 -3.31 -0.29 -2.09
C LEU A 137 -3.27 -1.83 -2.01
N LEU A 138 -2.81 -2.49 -3.08
CA LEU A 138 -2.53 -3.92 -3.09
C LEU A 138 -1.02 -4.14 -3.01
N ALA A 139 -0.57 -4.92 -2.04
CA ALA A 139 0.84 -5.24 -1.85
C ALA A 139 1.51 -5.77 -3.12
N PHE A 140 2.78 -5.47 -3.34
CA PHE A 140 3.55 -6.03 -4.44
C PHE A 140 3.83 -7.53 -4.23
N THR A 141 4.05 -8.26 -5.30
CA THR A 141 4.39 -9.70 -5.22
C THR A 141 5.76 -9.93 -4.56
N GLY A 142 6.70 -9.01 -4.74
CA GLY A 142 8.03 -9.07 -4.12
C GLY A 142 8.03 -8.75 -2.62
N ILE A 143 7.03 -7.99 -2.15
CA ILE A 143 6.79 -7.69 -0.73
C ILE A 143 5.29 -7.85 -0.48
N PRO A 144 4.79 -9.09 -0.32
CA PRO A 144 3.37 -9.35 -0.23
C PRO A 144 2.73 -8.97 1.10
N LYS A 145 3.55 -8.68 2.11
CA LYS A 145 3.11 -8.33 3.47
C LYS A 145 3.92 -7.16 4.02
N LEU A 146 3.31 -6.47 4.97
CA LEU A 146 3.97 -5.42 5.72
C LEU A 146 5.15 -5.99 6.52
N GLU A 147 6.29 -5.32 6.47
CA GLU A 147 7.49 -5.64 7.24
C GLU A 147 7.61 -4.66 8.42
N ILE A 148 7.54 -5.20 9.64
CA ILE A 148 7.70 -4.38 10.84
C ILE A 148 9.19 -4.04 11.02
N PRO A 149 9.54 -2.75 11.13
CA PRO A 149 10.92 -2.35 11.36
C PRO A 149 11.51 -2.93 12.65
N PRO A 150 12.78 -3.40 12.65
CA PRO A 150 13.40 -3.93 13.86
C PRO A 150 13.49 -2.90 14.99
N GLN A 151 13.57 -1.61 14.67
CA GLN A 151 13.55 -0.51 15.63
C GLN A 151 12.30 -0.51 16.53
N VAL A 152 11.18 -1.14 16.10
CA VAL A 152 9.98 -1.26 16.93
C VAL A 152 10.26 -2.12 18.17
N ALA A 153 10.81 -3.32 17.97
CA ALA A 153 11.16 -4.22 19.06
C ALA A 153 12.29 -3.65 19.93
N GLU A 154 13.24 -2.95 19.32
CA GLU A 154 14.39 -2.32 19.99
C GLU A 154 14.03 -0.99 20.67
N LYS A 155 12.80 -0.48 20.49
CA LYS A 155 12.33 0.83 20.99
C LYS A 155 13.23 2.01 20.59
N LYS A 156 13.85 1.91 19.41
CA LYS A 156 14.73 2.94 18.86
C LYS A 156 13.96 3.99 18.06
N SER A 157 14.56 5.17 17.96
CA SER A 157 14.11 6.21 17.04
C SER A 157 14.12 5.69 15.61
N ARG A 158 13.18 6.15 14.80
CA ARG A 158 13.07 5.82 13.39
C ARG A 158 12.36 6.91 12.60
N LEU A 159 12.77 7.03 11.35
CA LEU A 159 12.21 7.95 10.36
C LEU A 159 11.65 7.13 9.21
N PHE A 160 10.51 7.52 8.70
CA PHE A 160 9.92 6.92 7.50
C PHE A 160 9.92 7.89 6.33
N GLU A 161 10.21 7.39 5.14
CA GLU A 161 10.00 8.10 3.88
C GLU A 161 8.88 7.40 3.12
N LEU A 162 7.72 8.08 3.01
CA LEU A 162 6.57 7.65 2.23
C LEU A 162 6.69 8.25 0.84
N ARG A 163 6.80 7.41 -0.19
CA ARG A 163 6.96 7.84 -1.57
C ARG A 163 5.78 7.38 -2.41
N THR A 164 5.22 8.31 -3.18
CA THR A 164 4.15 8.03 -4.14
C THR A 164 4.65 8.36 -5.54
N TYR A 165 4.52 7.40 -6.44
CA TYR A 165 4.87 7.53 -7.84
C TYR A 165 3.60 7.49 -8.69
N GLU A 166 3.36 8.54 -9.46
CA GLU A 166 2.23 8.67 -10.36
C GLU A 166 2.68 8.34 -11.79
N ALA A 167 1.80 7.75 -12.57
CA ALA A 167 2.08 7.38 -13.94
C ALA A 167 1.00 7.94 -14.89
N HIS A 168 1.37 8.20 -16.15
CA HIS A 168 0.43 8.71 -17.16
C HIS A 168 -0.61 7.67 -17.61
N SER A 169 -0.38 6.39 -17.30
CA SER A 169 -1.29 5.31 -17.69
C SER A 169 -1.15 4.10 -16.79
N ARG A 170 -2.21 3.26 -16.72
CA ARG A 170 -2.17 2.00 -16.00
C ARG A 170 -1.07 1.05 -16.50
N LYS A 171 -0.78 1.08 -17.81
CA LYS A 171 0.31 0.28 -18.39
C LYS A 171 1.68 0.73 -17.86
N ALA A 172 1.92 2.04 -17.80
CA ALA A 172 3.14 2.62 -17.27
C ALA A 172 3.30 2.30 -15.77
N ASN A 173 2.23 2.44 -14.96
CA ASN A 173 2.25 2.07 -13.54
C ASN A 173 2.59 0.60 -13.33
N LYS A 174 1.99 -0.31 -14.12
CA LYS A 174 2.32 -1.75 -14.06
C LYS A 174 3.77 -2.02 -14.42
N LYS A 175 4.34 -1.28 -15.39
CA LYS A 175 5.77 -1.39 -15.74
C LYS A 175 6.65 -0.97 -14.58
N LYS A 176 6.31 0.09 -13.83
CA LYS A 176 7.06 0.48 -12.62
C LYS A 176 6.93 -0.56 -11.51
N VAL A 177 5.74 -1.13 -11.30
CA VAL A 177 5.54 -2.24 -10.34
C VAL A 177 6.36 -3.48 -10.74
N GLU A 178 6.38 -3.83 -12.02
CA GLU A 178 7.22 -4.91 -12.57
C GLU A 178 8.71 -4.65 -12.29
N MET A 179 9.21 -3.45 -12.59
CA MET A 179 10.59 -3.03 -12.36
C MET A 179 11.01 -3.21 -10.88
N PHE A 180 10.13 -2.83 -9.94
CA PHE A 180 10.37 -3.08 -8.52
C PHE A 180 10.49 -4.58 -8.22
N ASN A 181 9.56 -5.39 -8.72
CA ASN A 181 9.50 -6.82 -8.42
C ASN A 181 10.64 -7.64 -9.06
N VAL A 182 11.20 -7.19 -10.21
CA VAL A 182 12.25 -7.94 -10.90
C VAL A 182 13.66 -7.58 -10.43
N GLY A 183 13.85 -6.50 -9.67
CA GLY A 183 15.20 -6.13 -9.23
C GLY A 183 15.31 -4.95 -8.27
N GLU A 184 14.50 -3.90 -8.40
CA GLU A 184 14.69 -2.67 -7.61
C GLU A 184 14.56 -2.92 -6.09
N ILE A 185 13.65 -3.83 -5.67
CA ILE A 185 13.48 -4.19 -4.24
C ILE A 185 14.75 -4.85 -3.68
N ASP A 186 15.40 -5.75 -4.42
CA ASP A 186 16.61 -6.42 -3.98
C ASP A 186 17.79 -5.45 -3.92
N ILE A 187 17.86 -4.52 -4.88
CA ILE A 187 18.86 -3.43 -4.88
C ILE A 187 18.61 -2.52 -3.67
N PHE A 188 17.35 -2.16 -3.35
CA PHE A 188 17.02 -1.38 -2.15
C PHE A 188 17.57 -2.05 -0.89
N ARG A 189 17.26 -3.32 -0.68
CA ARG A 189 17.72 -4.07 0.49
C ARG A 189 19.24 -4.08 0.62
N ARG A 190 19.94 -4.35 -0.48
CA ARG A 190 21.41 -4.37 -0.54
C ARG A 190 22.03 -3.00 -0.21
N CYS A 191 21.38 -1.92 -0.62
CA CYS A 191 21.82 -0.54 -0.35
C CYS A 191 21.38 0.00 1.03
N GLY A 192 20.72 -0.84 1.86
CA GLY A 192 20.25 -0.44 3.19
C GLY A 192 18.92 0.31 3.20
N LEU A 193 18.26 0.44 2.04
CA LEU A 193 16.91 0.98 1.93
C LEU A 193 15.91 -0.09 2.39
N ARG A 194 15.46 -0.01 3.64
CA ARG A 194 14.63 -1.04 4.27
C ARG A 194 13.16 -0.81 4.00
N PRO A 195 12.48 -1.74 3.29
CA PRO A 195 11.05 -1.67 3.05
C PRO A 195 10.22 -1.80 4.33
N VAL A 196 9.07 -1.10 4.34
CA VAL A 196 7.96 -1.34 5.27
C VAL A 196 6.78 -1.94 4.50
N PHE A 197 6.40 -1.32 3.39
CA PHE A 197 5.42 -1.85 2.45
C PHE A 197 5.63 -1.27 1.07
N PHE A 198 5.12 -1.98 0.06
CA PHE A 198 4.96 -1.51 -1.32
C PHE A 198 3.56 -1.86 -1.81
N GLY A 199 2.84 -0.88 -2.37
CA GLY A 199 1.47 -1.09 -2.81
C GLY A 199 1.12 -0.40 -4.12
N GLU A 200 0.44 -1.14 -5.02
CA GLU A 200 -0.21 -0.59 -6.22
C GLU A 200 -1.53 0.05 -5.83
N GLY A 201 -1.76 1.30 -6.23
CA GLY A 201 -3.00 2.03 -5.96
C GLY A 201 -4.20 1.41 -6.69
N LEU A 202 -5.21 0.99 -5.92
CA LEU A 202 -6.47 0.49 -6.45
C LEU A 202 -7.58 1.54 -6.39
N ILE A 203 -7.67 2.25 -5.25
CA ILE A 203 -8.67 3.28 -4.96
C ILE A 203 -7.97 4.47 -4.30
N GLY A 204 -8.41 5.67 -4.60
CA GLY A 204 -7.90 6.91 -4.02
C GLY A 204 -7.63 7.98 -5.07
N SER A 205 -6.95 9.06 -4.66
CA SER A 205 -6.53 10.16 -5.55
C SER A 205 -5.29 9.80 -6.36
N ASN A 206 -5.02 10.58 -7.42
CA ASN A 206 -3.79 10.53 -8.22
C ASN A 206 -3.49 9.16 -8.85
N LEU A 207 -4.53 8.46 -9.30
CA LEU A 207 -4.40 7.19 -10.01
C LEU A 207 -4.09 7.40 -11.50
N PRO A 208 -3.33 6.49 -12.12
CA PRO A 208 -2.70 5.31 -11.54
C PRO A 208 -1.42 5.66 -10.79
N LYS A 209 -1.25 5.04 -9.63
CA LYS A 209 -0.09 5.28 -8.76
C LYS A 209 0.39 4.00 -8.08
N LEU A 210 1.59 4.05 -7.56
CA LEU A 210 2.08 3.16 -6.51
C LEU A 210 2.56 3.99 -5.31
N THR A 211 2.52 3.41 -4.14
CA THR A 211 3.02 4.03 -2.90
C THR A 211 3.82 3.02 -2.12
N TYR A 212 4.96 3.44 -1.58
CA TYR A 212 5.78 2.61 -0.72
C TYR A 212 6.35 3.41 0.44
N MET A 213 6.76 2.70 1.49
CA MET A 213 7.36 3.28 2.67
C MET A 213 8.69 2.58 2.97
N LEU A 214 9.71 3.38 3.22
CA LEU A 214 11.01 2.95 3.71
C LEU A 214 11.22 3.45 5.14
N VAL A 215 12.04 2.73 5.91
CA VAL A 215 12.44 3.10 7.26
C VAL A 215 13.95 3.32 7.36
N PHE A 216 14.33 4.31 8.15
CA PHE A 216 15.71 4.69 8.46
C PHE A 216 15.86 4.97 9.95
N ASP A 217 17.06 4.89 10.47
CA ASP A 217 17.33 5.29 11.85
C ASP A 217 17.20 6.81 12.03
N ASP A 218 17.69 7.59 11.04
CA ASP A 218 17.63 9.05 10.96
C ASP A 218 17.84 9.55 9.51
N MET A 219 17.90 10.87 9.33
CA MET A 219 18.13 11.51 8.02
C MET A 219 19.53 11.23 7.47
N ALA A 220 20.54 11.11 8.32
CA ALA A 220 21.91 10.83 7.88
C ALA A 220 22.01 9.40 7.31
N ALA A 221 21.38 8.43 7.97
CA ALA A 221 21.26 7.06 7.47
C ALA A 221 20.50 7.02 6.13
N ARG A 222 19.40 7.78 6.01
CA ARG A 222 18.63 7.92 4.78
C ARG A 222 19.51 8.44 3.63
N ASP A 223 20.24 9.53 3.84
CA ASP A 223 21.07 10.16 2.80
C ASP A 223 22.21 9.25 2.37
N LYS A 224 22.85 8.57 3.33
CA LYS A 224 23.86 7.56 3.07
C LYS A 224 23.34 6.42 2.20
N ASN A 225 22.17 5.87 2.53
CA ASN A 225 21.62 4.71 1.84
C ASN A 225 21.15 5.06 0.41
N TRP A 226 20.51 6.21 0.21
CA TRP A 226 20.20 6.72 -1.13
C TRP A 226 21.47 7.06 -1.93
N GLY A 227 22.51 7.58 -1.26
CA GLY A 227 23.82 7.83 -1.87
C GLY A 227 24.51 6.54 -2.32
N THR A 228 24.24 5.41 -1.65
CA THR A 228 24.71 4.08 -2.07
C THR A 228 23.90 3.52 -3.23
N PHE A 229 22.58 3.72 -3.23
CA PHE A 229 21.67 3.23 -4.27
C PHE A 229 21.87 3.91 -5.63
N GLY A 230 22.02 5.23 -5.67
CA GLY A 230 22.12 5.98 -6.92
C GLY A 230 23.23 5.52 -7.88
N PRO A 231 24.49 5.30 -7.40
CA PRO A 231 25.59 4.81 -8.24
C PRO A 231 25.62 3.30 -8.43
N ASP A 232 24.74 2.49 -7.80
CA ASP A 232 24.74 1.04 -7.89
C ASP A 232 24.66 0.58 -9.36
N PRO A 233 25.55 -0.32 -9.82
CA PRO A 233 25.63 -0.71 -11.23
C PRO A 233 24.42 -1.48 -11.73
N GLU A 234 23.77 -2.29 -10.87
CA GLU A 234 22.55 -3.01 -11.24
C GLU A 234 21.36 -2.04 -11.32
N TRP A 235 21.31 -1.05 -10.41
CA TRP A 235 20.34 0.03 -10.52
C TRP A 235 20.49 0.81 -11.82
N LYS A 236 21.72 1.22 -12.17
CA LYS A 236 21.98 1.92 -13.43
C LYS A 236 21.53 1.11 -14.64
N LYS A 237 21.86 -0.19 -14.67
CA LYS A 237 21.43 -1.11 -15.73
C LYS A 237 19.90 -1.21 -15.78
N LEU A 238 19.25 -1.41 -14.64
CA LEU A 238 17.78 -1.57 -14.56
C LEU A 238 17.06 -0.30 -14.98
N SER A 239 17.47 0.85 -14.45
CA SER A 239 16.82 2.15 -14.69
C SER A 239 17.00 2.72 -16.09
N THR A 240 17.99 2.23 -16.85
CA THR A 240 18.23 2.62 -18.24
C THR A 240 17.68 1.60 -19.25
N THR A 241 17.11 0.49 -18.78
CA THR A 241 16.47 -0.50 -19.65
C THR A 241 15.27 0.12 -20.36
N PRO A 242 15.15 0.01 -21.70
CA PRO A 242 13.98 0.51 -22.43
C PRO A 242 12.67 0.00 -21.84
N GLY A 243 11.72 0.90 -21.64
CA GLY A 243 10.44 0.62 -20.97
C GLY A 243 10.46 0.74 -19.45
N TYR A 244 11.62 1.01 -18.83
CA TYR A 244 11.76 1.25 -17.38
C TYR A 244 12.29 2.64 -17.04
N THR A 245 12.65 3.46 -18.03
CA THR A 245 13.14 4.80 -17.74
C THR A 245 12.03 5.66 -17.09
N ASN A 246 12.41 6.52 -16.16
CA ASN A 246 11.44 7.40 -15.48
C ASN A 246 10.63 8.23 -16.48
N ALA A 247 11.25 8.70 -17.56
CA ALA A 247 10.57 9.48 -18.60
C ALA A 247 9.45 8.69 -19.31
N GLU A 248 9.56 7.36 -19.38
CA GLU A 248 8.57 6.50 -20.03
C GLU A 248 7.43 6.10 -19.09
N ILE A 249 7.68 6.01 -17.78
CA ILE A 249 6.73 5.35 -16.84
C ILE A 249 6.24 6.23 -15.69
N LEU A 250 6.86 7.37 -15.45
CA LEU A 250 6.47 8.26 -14.32
C LEU A 250 6.11 9.65 -14.82
N THR A 251 5.13 10.26 -14.15
CA THR A 251 4.75 11.67 -14.35
C THR A 251 5.08 12.53 -13.14
N ASN A 252 5.05 11.94 -11.94
CA ASN A 252 5.32 12.66 -10.69
C ASN A 252 5.86 11.72 -9.62
N ILE A 253 6.69 12.27 -8.73
CA ILE A 253 7.18 11.59 -7.53
C ILE A 253 6.99 12.54 -6.34
N THR A 254 6.22 12.09 -5.36
CA THR A 254 6.06 12.79 -4.09
C THR A 254 6.79 12.03 -2.98
N SER A 255 7.45 12.75 -2.08
CA SER A 255 8.11 12.20 -0.90
C SER A 255 7.65 12.96 0.35
N VAL A 256 7.24 12.22 1.38
CA VAL A 256 6.81 12.76 2.67
C VAL A 256 7.61 12.06 3.77
N PHE A 257 8.20 12.84 4.68
CA PHE A 257 8.91 12.30 5.83
C PHE A 257 7.98 12.24 7.03
N LEU A 258 7.94 11.06 7.66
CA LEU A 258 7.02 10.75 8.73
C LEU A 258 7.79 10.29 9.97
N ARG A 259 7.27 10.66 11.14
CA ARG A 259 7.71 10.17 12.44
C ARG A 259 6.57 9.34 13.05
N PRO A 260 6.83 8.15 13.61
CA PRO A 260 5.80 7.40 14.29
C PRO A 260 5.38 8.15 15.57
N THR A 261 4.09 8.13 15.88
CA THR A 261 3.60 8.55 17.21
C THR A 261 4.06 7.57 18.28
N GLY A 262 4.03 7.97 19.56
CA GLY A 262 4.42 7.09 20.67
C GLY A 262 3.55 5.84 20.84
N TYR A 263 2.40 5.81 20.19
CA TYR A 263 1.43 4.69 20.20
C TYR A 263 1.34 3.96 18.84
N SER A 264 2.14 4.34 17.86
CA SER A 264 2.25 3.61 16.58
C SER A 264 2.84 2.22 16.81
N GLN A 265 2.25 1.22 16.16
CA GLN A 265 2.71 -0.18 16.23
C GLN A 265 3.70 -0.54 15.11
N ILE A 266 4.07 0.46 14.29
CA ILE A 266 5.06 0.33 13.20
C ILE A 266 6.24 1.26 13.44
#